data_7c03ff80089fb28d35827020af17c2f4
#
_entry.id   7c03ff80089fb28d35827020af17c2f4
#
_cell.length_a   1.000
_cell.length_b   1.000
_cell.length_c   1.000
_cell.angle_alpha   90.00
_cell.angle_beta   90.00
_cell.angle_gamma   90.00
#
_symmetry.space_group_name_H-M   'P 1'
#
loop_
_entity.id
_entity.type
_entity.pdbx_description
1 polymer ?
#
loop_
_entity_poly.entity_id
_entity_poly.type
_entity_poly.pdbx_seq_one_letter_code
_entity_poly.pdbx_strand_id
1 'polypeptide(L)'
;PQISMSAGTMIAMSCKEIEMGEQSSLGPIDPQMGGIACQAVVDEFKRAVEEVSKNPAALGLWQAIISKYHPTFLTACENAITWSAKLAEQWLKEANPKSDFDKIKNVFLNHNNSYSHSRHMSKQDCKDADLQDAVLSLHHCYMILFDKLMISKVVENHIGGRYMQNYTAKR
;
A
#
# COMPACT_ATOMS: atom_id res chain seq x y z
N PRO A 1 -7.66 5.14 4.41
CA PRO A 1 -7.00 4.80 5.69
C PRO A 1 -6.28 5.99 6.28
N GLN A 2 -6.14 6.06 7.61
CA GLN A 2 -5.28 7.09 8.21
C GLN A 2 -3.81 6.70 8.03
N ILE A 3 -3.44 5.50 8.43
CA ILE A 3 -2.14 4.88 8.20
C ILE A 3 -2.38 3.44 7.78
N SER A 4 -1.72 2.99 6.71
CA SER A 4 -1.81 1.62 6.23
C SER A 4 -0.45 1.17 5.73
N MET A 5 0.17 0.21 6.44
CA MET A 5 1.53 -0.26 6.20
C MET A 5 1.52 -1.72 5.76
N SER A 6 2.51 -2.14 4.99
CA SER A 6 2.75 -3.54 4.62
C SER A 6 1.50 -4.23 4.05
N ALA A 7 1.00 -5.28 4.72
CA ALA A 7 -0.23 -5.96 4.33
C ALA A 7 -1.45 -5.01 4.25
N GLY A 8 -1.51 -3.98 5.10
CA GLY A 8 -2.54 -2.95 5.02
C GLY A 8 -2.50 -2.17 3.70
N THR A 9 -1.31 -1.86 3.19
CA THR A 9 -1.13 -1.26 1.86
C THR A 9 -1.63 -2.20 0.75
N MET A 10 -1.33 -3.50 0.84
CA MET A 10 -1.83 -4.50 -0.12
C MET A 10 -3.36 -4.56 -0.11
N ILE A 11 -3.99 -4.54 1.08
CA ILE A 11 -5.45 -4.50 1.22
C ILE A 11 -6.02 -3.22 0.61
N ALA A 12 -5.38 -2.07 0.84
CA ALA A 12 -5.80 -0.81 0.22
C ALA A 12 -5.74 -0.90 -1.32
N MET A 13 -4.66 -1.46 -1.88
CA MET A 13 -4.49 -1.65 -3.32
C MET A 13 -5.46 -2.66 -3.94
N SER A 14 -6.06 -3.54 -3.14
CA SER A 14 -7.10 -4.46 -3.60
C SER A 14 -8.49 -3.81 -3.71
N CYS A 15 -8.62 -2.56 -3.31
CA CYS A 15 -9.85 -1.79 -3.41
C CYS A 15 -9.88 -1.00 -4.74
N LYS A 16 -11.08 -0.79 -5.28
CA LYS A 16 -11.27 0.06 -6.46
C LYS A 16 -10.92 1.52 -6.19
N GLU A 17 -11.15 1.96 -4.95
CA GLU A 17 -10.96 3.34 -4.51
C GLU A 17 -10.27 3.34 -3.15
N ILE A 18 -9.31 4.24 -2.98
CA ILE A 18 -8.54 4.43 -1.74
C ILE A 18 -8.77 5.87 -1.28
N GLU A 19 -9.59 6.04 -0.25
CA GLU A 19 -9.82 7.37 0.32
C GLU A 19 -8.63 7.78 1.21
N MET A 20 -8.01 8.90 0.88
CA MET A 20 -6.88 9.46 1.62
C MET A 20 -7.11 10.93 1.96
N GLY A 21 -7.06 11.25 3.26
CA GLY A 21 -6.97 12.63 3.75
C GLY A 21 -5.54 13.18 3.62
N GLU A 22 -5.36 14.45 3.97
CA GLU A 22 -4.03 15.09 3.94
C GLU A 22 -3.02 14.45 4.90
N GLN A 23 -3.51 13.85 5.99
CA GLN A 23 -2.69 13.17 7.00
C GLN A 23 -2.59 11.66 6.77
N SER A 24 -3.22 11.16 5.71
CA SER A 24 -3.19 9.73 5.41
C SER A 24 -1.87 9.33 4.77
N SER A 25 -1.44 8.11 5.06
CA SER A 25 -0.27 7.52 4.41
C SER A 25 -0.44 6.02 4.16
N LEU A 26 0.17 5.56 3.08
CA LEU A 26 0.47 4.16 2.85
C LEU A 26 1.94 3.91 3.22
N GLY A 27 2.33 2.66 3.34
CA GLY A 27 3.72 2.29 3.58
C GLY A 27 4.21 1.21 2.64
N PRO A 28 5.53 0.91 2.67
CA PRO A 28 6.13 -0.10 1.83
C PRO A 28 5.52 -1.49 2.05
N ILE A 29 5.56 -2.28 0.99
CA ILE A 29 5.23 -3.71 1.00
C ILE A 29 6.55 -4.46 0.93
N ASP A 30 7.29 -4.50 2.04
CA ASP A 30 8.53 -5.24 2.16
C ASP A 30 8.38 -6.35 3.22
N PRO A 31 8.46 -7.62 2.82
CA PRO A 31 8.34 -8.73 3.75
C PRO A 31 9.42 -8.67 4.84
N GLN A 32 9.00 -8.96 6.07
CA GLN A 32 9.88 -9.02 7.24
C GLN A 32 9.88 -10.42 7.82
N MET A 33 11.05 -10.91 8.22
CA MET A 33 11.20 -12.16 8.99
C MET A 33 12.03 -11.89 10.23
N GLY A 34 11.45 -12.14 11.41
CA GLY A 34 12.11 -11.85 12.68
C GLY A 34 12.47 -10.36 12.87
N GLY A 35 11.71 -9.44 12.26
CA GLY A 35 11.98 -8.01 12.29
C GLY A 35 13.06 -7.53 11.32
N ILE A 36 13.56 -8.41 10.44
CA ILE A 36 14.58 -8.10 9.44
C ILE A 36 13.91 -8.07 8.07
N ALA A 37 14.17 -7.02 7.27
CA ALA A 37 13.68 -6.93 5.91
C ALA A 37 14.30 -8.04 5.04
N CYS A 38 13.45 -8.85 4.39
CA CYS A 38 13.91 -9.94 3.54
C CYS A 38 14.84 -9.46 2.42
N GLN A 39 14.58 -8.30 1.84
CA GLN A 39 15.43 -7.73 0.80
C GLN A 39 16.83 -7.38 1.33
N ALA A 40 16.94 -6.87 2.56
CA ALA A 40 18.23 -6.55 3.17
C ALA A 40 19.08 -7.83 3.34
N VAL A 41 18.45 -8.95 3.70
CA VAL A 41 19.14 -10.26 3.78
C VAL A 41 19.65 -10.68 2.40
N VAL A 42 18.81 -10.65 1.38
CA VAL A 42 19.19 -11.01 0.01
C VAL A 42 20.36 -10.14 -0.49
N ASP A 43 20.31 -8.85 -0.22
CA ASP A 43 21.34 -7.91 -0.65
C ASP A 43 22.65 -8.11 0.14
N GLU A 44 22.58 -8.48 1.42
CA GLU A 44 23.76 -8.83 2.22
C GLU A 44 24.47 -10.07 1.68
N PHE A 45 23.74 -11.13 1.30
CA PHE A 45 24.32 -12.30 0.67
C PHE A 45 24.95 -11.99 -0.69
N LYS A 46 24.32 -11.17 -1.52
CA LYS A 46 24.89 -10.70 -2.80
C LYS A 46 26.19 -9.92 -2.56
N ARG A 47 26.15 -8.99 -1.61
CA ARG A 47 27.31 -8.19 -1.23
C ARG A 47 28.46 -9.06 -0.75
N ALA A 48 28.18 -10.12 0.04
CA ALA A 48 29.21 -11.06 0.49
C ALA A 48 29.92 -11.72 -0.69
N VAL A 49 29.16 -12.20 -1.68
CA VAL A 49 29.75 -12.82 -2.90
C VAL A 49 30.59 -11.82 -3.68
N GLU A 50 30.09 -10.61 -3.86
CA GLU A 50 30.80 -9.56 -4.60
C GLU A 50 32.09 -9.12 -3.91
N GLU A 51 32.07 -8.90 -2.59
CA GLU A 51 33.23 -8.46 -1.83
C GLU A 51 34.32 -9.56 -1.78
N VAL A 52 33.92 -10.82 -1.53
CA VAL A 52 34.87 -11.94 -1.53
C VAL A 52 35.47 -12.15 -2.93
N SER A 53 34.71 -11.96 -4.00
CA SER A 53 35.21 -12.06 -5.37
C SER A 53 36.27 -10.99 -5.68
N LYS A 54 36.12 -9.78 -5.14
CA LYS A 54 37.06 -8.68 -5.32
C LYS A 54 38.25 -8.76 -4.35
N ASN A 55 38.02 -9.24 -3.14
CA ASN A 55 39.01 -9.35 -2.08
C ASN A 55 38.85 -10.68 -1.31
N PRO A 56 39.58 -11.74 -1.70
CA PRO A 56 39.49 -13.03 -1.03
C PRO A 56 39.81 -12.99 0.48
N ALA A 57 40.56 -11.99 0.97
CA ALA A 57 40.83 -11.81 2.38
C ALA A 57 39.55 -11.51 3.22
N ALA A 58 38.49 -11.03 2.59
CA ALA A 58 37.21 -10.80 3.25
C ALA A 58 36.42 -12.09 3.56
N LEU A 59 36.85 -13.25 3.04
CA LEU A 59 36.15 -14.53 3.22
C LEU A 59 35.89 -14.88 4.69
N GLY A 60 36.90 -14.75 5.56
CA GLY A 60 36.76 -15.08 6.98
C GLY A 60 35.73 -14.20 7.70
N LEU A 61 35.65 -12.92 7.36
CA LEU A 61 34.66 -11.98 7.89
C LEU A 61 33.24 -12.39 7.46
N TRP A 62 33.05 -12.64 6.17
CA TRP A 62 31.76 -13.02 5.63
C TRP A 62 31.29 -14.38 6.09
N GLN A 63 32.17 -15.34 6.26
CA GLN A 63 31.83 -16.65 6.87
C GLN A 63 31.29 -16.46 8.29
N ALA A 64 31.91 -15.58 9.10
CA ALA A 64 31.45 -15.32 10.47
C ALA A 64 30.08 -14.64 10.49
N ILE A 65 29.78 -13.76 9.54
CA ILE A 65 28.48 -13.07 9.41
C ILE A 65 27.40 -14.06 8.93
N ILE A 66 27.64 -14.74 7.81
CA ILE A 66 26.68 -15.65 7.18
C ILE A 66 26.35 -16.85 8.08
N SER A 67 27.31 -17.32 8.90
CA SER A 67 27.06 -18.40 9.84
C SER A 67 26.03 -18.09 10.94
N LYS A 68 25.62 -16.83 11.08
CA LYS A 68 24.55 -16.42 12.02
C LYS A 68 23.15 -16.68 11.46
N TYR A 69 23.03 -16.88 10.16
CA TYR A 69 21.76 -17.17 9.51
C TYR A 69 21.45 -18.66 9.50
N HIS A 70 20.15 -18.98 9.65
CA HIS A 70 19.71 -20.36 9.47
C HIS A 70 19.86 -20.78 8.00
N PRO A 71 20.27 -22.04 7.68
CA PRO A 71 20.57 -22.48 6.31
C PRO A 71 19.48 -22.21 5.26
N THR A 72 18.20 -22.23 5.63
CA THR A 72 17.08 -21.99 4.70
C THR A 72 16.57 -20.55 4.70
N PHE A 73 17.19 -19.67 5.49
CA PHE A 73 16.66 -18.32 5.73
C PHE A 73 16.69 -17.44 4.47
N LEU A 74 17.78 -17.50 3.70
CA LEU A 74 17.89 -16.77 2.43
C LEU A 74 16.76 -17.15 1.47
N THR A 75 16.57 -18.45 1.24
CA THR A 75 15.50 -18.93 0.35
C THR A 75 14.11 -18.53 0.85
N ALA A 76 13.90 -18.56 2.17
CA ALA A 76 12.64 -18.10 2.76
C ALA A 76 12.39 -16.61 2.49
N CYS A 77 13.43 -15.77 2.58
CA CYS A 77 13.36 -14.35 2.25
C CYS A 77 13.04 -14.13 0.75
N GLU A 78 13.71 -14.83 -0.15
CA GLU A 78 13.47 -14.76 -1.59
C GLU A 78 12.03 -15.15 -1.95
N ASN A 79 11.53 -16.23 -1.33
CA ASN A 79 10.16 -16.68 -1.51
C ASN A 79 9.14 -15.64 -1.00
N ALA A 80 9.40 -15.04 0.16
CA ALA A 80 8.52 -14.03 0.73
C ALA A 80 8.45 -12.78 -0.15
N ILE A 81 9.58 -12.31 -0.70
CA ILE A 81 9.64 -11.19 -1.65
C ILE A 81 8.83 -11.52 -2.91
N THR A 82 9.09 -12.69 -3.50
CA THR A 82 8.41 -13.12 -4.72
C THR A 82 6.89 -13.25 -4.52
N TRP A 83 6.49 -13.85 -3.40
CA TRP A 83 5.09 -14.08 -3.07
C TRP A 83 4.33 -12.77 -2.83
N SER A 84 4.88 -11.86 -2.03
CA SER A 84 4.25 -10.56 -1.77
C SER A 84 4.11 -9.72 -3.04
N ALA A 85 5.10 -9.74 -3.93
CA ALA A 85 5.03 -9.05 -5.21
C ALA A 85 3.92 -9.61 -6.11
N LYS A 86 3.81 -10.95 -6.21
CA LYS A 86 2.75 -11.60 -6.99
C LYS A 86 1.35 -11.28 -6.45
N LEU A 87 1.17 -11.33 -5.13
CA LEU A 87 -0.13 -11.01 -4.51
C LEU A 87 -0.50 -9.55 -4.73
N ALA A 88 0.44 -8.62 -4.50
CA ALA A 88 0.20 -7.20 -4.71
C ALA A 88 -0.18 -6.91 -6.17
N GLU A 89 0.52 -7.52 -7.14
CA GLU A 89 0.22 -7.39 -8.55
C GLU A 89 -1.17 -7.93 -8.90
N GLN A 90 -1.49 -9.13 -8.44
CA GLN A 90 -2.78 -9.75 -8.71
C GLN A 90 -3.91 -8.89 -8.18
N TRP A 91 -3.87 -8.51 -6.92
CA TRP A 91 -4.94 -7.74 -6.28
C TRP A 91 -5.10 -6.35 -6.89
N LEU A 92 -3.99 -5.70 -7.20
CA LEU A 92 -4.03 -4.40 -7.87
C LEU A 92 -4.66 -4.51 -9.26
N LYS A 93 -4.26 -5.49 -10.06
CA LYS A 93 -4.80 -5.68 -11.43
C LYS A 93 -6.29 -6.05 -11.42
N GLU A 94 -6.75 -6.79 -10.42
CA GLU A 94 -8.17 -7.11 -10.24
C GLU A 94 -8.99 -5.85 -9.90
N ALA A 95 -8.45 -4.97 -9.04
CA ALA A 95 -9.13 -3.75 -8.62
C ALA A 95 -8.97 -2.60 -9.61
N ASN A 96 -7.76 -2.40 -10.13
CA ASN A 96 -7.35 -1.28 -10.97
C ASN A 96 -6.51 -1.74 -12.17
N PRO A 97 -7.13 -2.37 -13.20
CA PRO A 97 -6.42 -3.01 -14.30
C PRO A 97 -5.63 -2.05 -15.20
N LYS A 98 -5.84 -0.74 -15.08
CA LYS A 98 -5.11 0.28 -15.86
C LYS A 98 -3.83 0.77 -15.20
N SER A 99 -3.62 0.46 -13.92
CA SER A 99 -2.43 0.91 -13.19
C SER A 99 -1.15 0.25 -13.69
N ASP A 100 -0.07 1.02 -13.76
CA ASP A 100 1.27 0.53 -14.11
C ASP A 100 1.91 -0.13 -12.87
N PHE A 101 1.87 -1.46 -12.84
CA PHE A 101 2.41 -2.20 -11.71
C PHE A 101 3.92 -2.02 -11.54
N ASP A 102 4.69 -1.81 -12.60
CA ASP A 102 6.14 -1.64 -12.50
C ASP A 102 6.50 -0.34 -11.76
N LYS A 103 5.76 0.73 -12.00
CA LYS A 103 5.91 1.97 -11.21
C LYS A 103 5.56 1.76 -9.75
N ILE A 104 4.41 1.13 -9.48
CA ILE A 104 3.94 0.83 -8.13
C ILE A 104 4.94 -0.08 -7.41
N LYS A 105 5.43 -1.12 -8.07
CA LYS A 105 6.46 -2.02 -7.56
C LYS A 105 7.73 -1.28 -7.16
N ASN A 106 8.18 -0.36 -8.01
CA ASN A 106 9.40 0.42 -7.71
C ASN A 106 9.26 1.31 -6.48
N VAL A 107 8.06 1.83 -6.22
CA VAL A 107 7.79 2.71 -5.07
C VAL A 107 7.49 1.92 -3.80
N PHE A 108 6.64 0.90 -3.87
CA PHE A 108 6.10 0.23 -2.69
C PHE A 108 6.79 -1.09 -2.33
N LEU A 109 7.39 -1.79 -3.31
CA LEU A 109 8.01 -3.11 -3.09
C LEU A 109 9.54 -3.07 -3.18
N ASN A 110 10.13 -1.95 -3.54
CA ASN A 110 11.58 -1.80 -3.61
C ASN A 110 12.12 -1.25 -2.28
N HIS A 111 12.65 -2.14 -1.45
CA HIS A 111 13.21 -1.78 -0.13
C HIS A 111 14.34 -0.72 -0.25
N ASN A 112 15.16 -0.79 -1.29
CA ASN A 112 16.26 0.14 -1.49
C ASN A 112 15.77 1.57 -1.77
N ASN A 113 14.57 1.74 -2.31
CA ASN A 113 13.95 3.04 -2.52
C ASN A 113 13.16 3.52 -1.29
N SER A 114 12.64 2.59 -0.49
CA SER A 114 11.88 2.93 0.73
C SER A 114 12.78 3.25 1.92
N TYR A 115 13.99 2.68 1.98
CA TYR A 115 14.96 2.77 3.06
C TYR A 115 14.47 2.29 4.43
N SER A 116 13.19 2.17 4.65
CA SER A 116 12.58 1.77 5.92
C SER A 116 11.19 1.19 5.70
N HIS A 117 10.87 0.12 6.45
CA HIS A 117 9.52 -0.43 6.53
C HIS A 117 8.49 0.59 7.06
N SER A 118 8.94 1.53 7.85
CA SER A 118 8.10 2.56 8.47
C SER A 118 8.00 3.85 7.64
N ARG A 119 8.45 3.85 6.37
CA ARG A 119 8.34 5.03 5.52
C ARG A 119 6.87 5.34 5.25
N HIS A 120 6.50 6.59 5.49
CA HIS A 120 5.17 7.12 5.17
C HIS A 120 5.18 7.66 3.73
N MET A 121 4.28 7.15 2.92
CA MET A 121 4.01 7.63 1.55
C MET A 121 2.72 8.42 1.58
N SER A 122 2.82 9.70 1.26
CA SER A 122 1.69 10.63 1.23
C SER A 122 0.72 10.32 0.10
N LYS A 123 -0.42 10.96 0.11
CA LYS A 123 -1.39 10.92 -1.00
C LYS A 123 -0.74 11.31 -2.33
N GLN A 124 0.18 12.28 -2.34
CA GLN A 124 0.88 12.69 -3.55
C GLN A 124 1.85 11.62 -4.03
N ASP A 125 2.65 11.03 -3.14
CA ASP A 125 3.55 9.92 -3.49
C ASP A 125 2.78 8.74 -4.11
N CYS A 126 1.57 8.44 -3.61
CA CYS A 126 0.72 7.39 -4.15
C CYS A 126 0.22 7.71 -5.57
N LYS A 127 -0.12 8.98 -5.84
CA LYS A 127 -0.52 9.43 -7.17
C LYS A 127 0.64 9.39 -8.15
N ASP A 128 1.82 9.83 -7.74
CA ASP A 128 3.03 9.82 -8.55
C ASP A 128 3.50 8.39 -8.86
N ALA A 129 3.13 7.43 -8.00
CA ALA A 129 3.35 6.01 -8.19
C ALA A 129 2.32 5.30 -9.09
N ASP A 130 1.46 6.05 -9.79
CA ASP A 130 0.42 5.54 -10.70
C ASP A 130 -0.84 4.95 -10.00
N LEU A 131 -1.07 5.31 -8.74
CA LEU A 131 -2.32 5.04 -8.03
C LEU A 131 -3.32 6.20 -8.12
N GLN A 132 -3.12 7.14 -9.05
CA GLN A 132 -3.91 8.38 -9.15
C GLN A 132 -5.40 8.13 -9.38
N ASP A 133 -5.75 7.11 -10.17
CA ASP A 133 -7.15 6.78 -10.48
C ASP A 133 -7.85 6.06 -9.31
N ALA A 134 -7.08 5.40 -8.44
CA ALA A 134 -7.58 4.73 -7.25
C ALA A 134 -7.64 5.65 -6.02
N VAL A 135 -6.74 6.64 -5.93
CA VAL A 135 -6.62 7.49 -4.74
C VAL A 135 -7.56 8.69 -4.80
N LEU A 136 -8.62 8.64 -4.02
CA LEU A 136 -9.56 9.74 -3.86
C LEU A 136 -9.17 10.67 -2.71
N SER A 137 -9.49 11.95 -2.87
CA SER A 137 -9.40 12.91 -1.77
C SER A 137 -10.57 12.72 -0.82
N LEU A 138 -10.31 12.63 0.48
CA LEU A 138 -11.34 12.60 1.51
C LEU A 138 -12.31 13.79 1.39
N HIS A 139 -11.82 14.96 0.97
CA HIS A 139 -12.65 16.13 0.69
C HIS A 139 -13.66 15.85 -0.43
N HIS A 140 -13.26 15.15 -1.49
CA HIS A 140 -14.15 14.79 -2.59
C HIS A 140 -15.27 13.84 -2.13
N CYS A 141 -14.91 12.82 -1.34
CA CYS A 141 -15.89 11.90 -0.75
C CYS A 141 -16.85 12.61 0.21
N TYR A 142 -16.35 13.56 1.01
CA TYR A 142 -17.18 14.39 1.87
C TYR A 142 -18.19 15.23 1.06
N MET A 143 -17.76 15.84 -0.04
CA MET A 143 -18.64 16.60 -0.91
C MET A 143 -19.73 15.72 -1.53
N ILE A 144 -19.39 14.54 -2.04
CA ILE A 144 -20.38 13.58 -2.58
C ILE A 144 -21.39 13.18 -1.50
N LEU A 145 -20.92 12.88 -0.28
CA LEU A 145 -21.79 12.51 0.82
C LEU A 145 -22.69 13.66 1.26
N PHE A 146 -22.14 14.87 1.32
CA PHE A 146 -22.89 16.10 1.64
C PHE A 146 -23.97 16.36 0.60
N ASP A 147 -23.66 16.26 -0.69
CA ASP A 147 -24.63 16.44 -1.77
C ASP A 147 -25.76 15.39 -1.69
N LYS A 148 -25.40 14.11 -1.44
CA LYS A 148 -26.41 13.04 -1.25
C LYS A 148 -27.31 13.30 -0.05
N LEU A 149 -26.75 13.75 1.08
CA LEU A 149 -27.52 14.09 2.28
C LEU A 149 -28.41 15.32 2.06
N MET A 150 -27.92 16.34 1.35
CA MET A 150 -28.72 17.53 1.02
C MET A 150 -29.87 17.19 0.07
N ILE A 151 -29.63 16.37 -0.94
CA ILE A 151 -30.68 15.88 -1.86
C ILE A 151 -31.73 15.10 -1.07
N SER A 152 -31.31 14.18 -0.16
CA SER A 152 -32.24 13.43 0.68
C SER A 152 -33.13 14.33 1.53
N LYS A 153 -32.56 15.35 2.20
CA LYS A 153 -33.33 16.33 2.98
C LYS A 153 -34.28 17.16 2.13
N VAL A 154 -33.88 17.56 0.93
CA VAL A 154 -34.76 18.29 -0.01
C VAL A 154 -35.94 17.39 -0.43
N VAL A 155 -35.69 16.12 -0.72
CA VAL A 155 -36.72 15.15 -1.09
C VAL A 155 -37.66 14.89 0.09
N GLU A 156 -37.17 14.69 1.31
CA GLU A 156 -37.99 14.51 2.52
C GLU A 156 -38.87 15.73 2.79
N ASN A 157 -38.33 16.94 2.68
CA ASN A 157 -39.11 18.18 2.86
C ASN A 157 -40.18 18.34 1.78
N HIS A 158 -39.89 17.96 0.53
CA HIS A 158 -40.88 18.02 -0.56
C HIS A 158 -42.00 16.97 -0.43
N ILE A 159 -41.64 15.76 0.01
CA ILE A 159 -42.62 14.68 0.25
C ILE A 159 -43.40 14.96 1.53
N GLY A 160 -42.73 15.32 2.63
CA GLY A 160 -43.31 15.65 3.90
C GLY A 160 -44.30 16.85 3.81
N GLY A 161 -43.88 17.89 3.07
CA GLY A 161 -44.72 19.06 2.83
C GLY A 161 -46.02 18.74 2.08
N ARG A 162 -46.00 17.82 1.11
CA ARG A 162 -47.20 17.34 0.40
C ARG A 162 -48.10 16.48 1.27
N TYR A 163 -47.56 15.68 2.15
CA TYR A 163 -48.36 14.90 3.09
C TYR A 163 -49.07 15.77 4.12
N MET A 164 -48.44 16.79 4.64
CA MET A 164 -49.06 17.74 5.58
C MET A 164 -50.15 18.61 4.93
N GLN A 165 -49.96 19.04 3.71
CA GLN A 165 -51.00 19.79 2.96
C GLN A 165 -52.26 18.94 2.67
N ASN A 166 -52.12 17.68 2.40
CA ASN A 166 -53.26 16.75 2.21
C ASN A 166 -53.98 16.40 3.49
N TYR A 167 -53.35 16.50 4.67
CA TYR A 167 -54.00 16.27 5.97
C TYR A 167 -54.78 17.48 6.46
N THR A 168 -54.35 18.68 6.15
CA THR A 168 -55.04 19.94 6.51
C THR A 168 -56.21 20.27 5.60
N ALA A 169 -56.27 19.70 4.41
CA ALA A 169 -57.35 19.94 3.43
C ALA A 169 -58.57 18.98 3.65
N LYS A 170 -58.51 18.05 4.61
CA LYS A 170 -59.56 17.11 4.95
C LYS A 170 -60.23 17.32 6.34
N ARG A 171 -60.05 18.51 6.93
CA ARG A 171 -60.82 18.92 8.13
C ARG A 171 -61.71 20.14 7.75
#